data_5f7b46f30b4e656e44ecc5a84aa0cf55
#
_entry.id   5f7b46f30b4e656e44ecc5a84aa0cf55
#
_cell.length_a   1.000
_cell.length_b   1.000
_cell.length_c   1.000
_cell.angle_alpha   90.00
_cell.angle_beta   90.00
_cell.angle_gamma   90.00
#
_symmetry.space_group_name_H-M   'P 1'
#
loop_
_entity.id
_entity.type
_entity.pdbx_description
1 polymer ?
#
loop_
_entity_poly.entity_id
_entity_poly.type
_entity_poly.pdbx_seq_one_letter_code
_entity_poly.pdbx_strand_id
1 'polypeptide(L)'
;LHPSELSIPLAAVILDSSKIFQEAVAVTAKQVQIGDRSCRIYGADCVEYLLLQMTDEHELQRMDGEVAAIAQSAHHFLFAAIPVESWNDALSPWEAPAVWGKQGFGGNAMDTLRFLTEQVIPTLKQRFALPENVKIILGGYSLAGLFALWASTQTDLFYGIAAASP
;
A
#
# COMPACT_ATOMS: atom_id res chain seq x y z
N LEU A 1 -64.26 8.03 -13.33
CA LEU A 1 -62.95 7.51 -13.67
C LEU A 1 -62.03 7.74 -12.46
N HIS A 2 -61.82 6.69 -11.66
CA HIS A 2 -60.89 6.68 -10.52
C HIS A 2 -59.47 6.42 -11.00
N PRO A 3 -58.44 7.11 -10.49
CA PRO A 3 -57.07 6.69 -10.58
C PRO A 3 -56.78 5.70 -9.45
N SER A 4 -56.42 4.48 -9.81
CA SER A 4 -55.94 3.45 -8.91
C SER A 4 -54.56 3.81 -8.35
N GLU A 5 -54.50 4.00 -7.05
CA GLU A 5 -53.28 4.15 -6.27
C GLU A 5 -52.44 2.86 -6.33
N LEU A 6 -51.29 2.92 -6.98
CA LEU A 6 -50.24 1.95 -6.83
C LEU A 6 -49.46 2.30 -5.54
N SER A 7 -49.92 1.78 -4.42
CA SER A 7 -49.17 1.78 -3.18
C SER A 7 -48.07 0.71 -3.26
N ILE A 8 -46.84 1.12 -3.49
CA ILE A 8 -45.66 0.28 -3.31
C ILE A 8 -45.51 0.09 -1.78
N PRO A 9 -45.49 -1.15 -1.26
CA PRO A 9 -45.30 -1.36 0.16
C PRO A 9 -43.88 -0.95 0.57
N LEU A 10 -43.78 -0.01 1.50
CA LEU A 10 -42.54 0.50 2.11
C LEU A 10 -41.79 -0.55 2.93
N ALA A 11 -42.22 -1.81 2.89
CA ALA A 11 -41.64 -2.92 3.64
C ALA A 11 -40.55 -3.72 2.91
N ALA A 12 -40.14 -3.33 1.69
CA ALA A 12 -39.18 -4.08 0.88
C ALA A 12 -37.80 -3.42 0.77
N VAL A 13 -37.46 -2.42 1.59
CA VAL A 13 -36.12 -1.79 1.64
C VAL A 13 -35.59 -1.84 3.08
N ILE A 14 -35.83 -2.94 3.77
CA ILE A 14 -34.91 -3.36 4.83
C ILE A 14 -33.86 -4.23 4.11
N LEU A 15 -32.90 -3.58 3.50
CA LEU A 15 -31.64 -4.22 3.14
C LEU A 15 -31.11 -4.83 4.42
N ASP A 16 -31.11 -6.15 4.47
CA ASP A 16 -30.57 -6.96 5.55
C ASP A 16 -29.12 -6.54 5.78
N SER A 17 -28.92 -5.70 6.80
CA SER A 17 -27.60 -5.19 7.18
C SER A 17 -26.64 -6.32 7.54
N SER A 18 -27.14 -7.55 7.72
CA SER A 18 -26.33 -8.74 7.93
C SER A 18 -25.68 -9.27 6.64
N LYS A 19 -26.19 -8.90 5.45
CA LYS A 19 -25.61 -9.28 4.16
C LYS A 19 -24.59 -8.29 3.62
N ILE A 20 -24.54 -7.08 4.17
CA ILE A 20 -23.51 -6.07 3.80
C ILE A 20 -22.18 -6.40 4.49
N PHE A 21 -22.15 -7.27 5.49
CA PHE A 21 -20.96 -7.66 6.23
C PHE A 21 -20.24 -8.91 5.67
N GLN A 22 -20.54 -9.35 4.45
CA GLN A 22 -20.01 -10.62 4.00
C GLN A 22 -19.63 -10.60 2.51
N GLU A 23 -18.49 -10.02 2.26
CA GLU A 23 -17.42 -10.56 1.44
C GLU A 23 -16.18 -9.74 1.77
N ALA A 24 -15.56 -10.06 2.91
CA ALA A 24 -14.16 -9.74 3.07
C ALA A 24 -13.45 -10.44 1.92
N VAL A 25 -13.10 -9.70 0.89
CA VAL A 25 -12.24 -10.19 -0.20
C VAL A 25 -11.02 -10.76 0.51
N ALA A 26 -10.89 -12.08 0.52
CA ALA A 26 -9.75 -12.76 1.09
C ALA A 26 -8.56 -12.40 0.19
N VAL A 27 -7.85 -11.33 0.56
CA VAL A 27 -6.69 -10.85 -0.19
C VAL A 27 -5.56 -11.82 0.11
N THR A 28 -5.33 -12.77 -0.79
CA THR A 28 -4.29 -13.79 -0.62
C THR A 28 -2.93 -13.17 -0.90
N ALA A 29 -2.06 -13.21 0.10
CA ALA A 29 -0.68 -12.78 -0.02
C ALA A 29 0.15 -13.75 -0.87
N LYS A 30 0.97 -13.22 -1.77
CA LYS A 30 2.01 -13.97 -2.50
C LYS A 30 3.37 -13.44 -2.07
N GLN A 31 4.33 -14.34 -1.84
CA GLN A 31 5.72 -13.93 -1.65
C GLN A 31 6.43 -13.81 -2.99
N VAL A 32 7.15 -12.72 -3.17
CA VAL A 32 7.90 -12.41 -4.38
C VAL A 32 9.31 -11.98 -3.97
N GLN A 33 10.30 -12.74 -4.42
CA GLN A 33 11.70 -12.35 -4.23
C GLN A 33 12.06 -11.24 -5.22
N ILE A 34 12.55 -10.12 -4.71
CA ILE A 34 13.04 -8.97 -5.50
C ILE A 34 14.41 -8.56 -4.93
N GLY A 35 15.47 -8.80 -5.68
CA GLY A 35 16.81 -8.68 -5.15
C GLY A 35 17.01 -9.64 -3.97
N ASP A 36 17.48 -9.11 -2.86
CA ASP A 36 17.70 -9.82 -1.59
C ASP A 36 16.47 -9.83 -0.67
N ARG A 37 15.37 -9.16 -1.05
CA ARG A 37 14.18 -8.99 -0.20
C ARG A 37 13.02 -9.88 -0.62
N SER A 38 12.38 -10.51 0.36
CA SER A 38 11.14 -11.29 0.18
C SER A 38 9.94 -10.38 0.41
N CYS A 39 9.43 -9.77 -0.65
CA CYS A 39 8.28 -8.88 -0.60
C CYS A 39 6.97 -9.66 -0.50
N ARG A 40 6.00 -9.12 0.24
CA ARG A 40 4.66 -9.67 0.32
C ARG A 40 3.72 -8.88 -0.56
N ILE A 41 3.10 -9.55 -1.53
CA ILE A 41 2.27 -8.92 -2.55
C ILE A 41 0.83 -9.36 -2.39
N TYR A 42 -0.06 -8.40 -2.36
CA TYR A 42 -1.51 -8.60 -2.29
C TYR A 42 -2.14 -7.96 -3.52
N GLY A 43 -3.16 -8.53 -4.07
CA GLY A 43 -3.78 -7.86 -5.17
C GLY A 43 -4.87 -8.62 -5.88
N ALA A 44 -5.54 -7.89 -6.74
CA ALA A 44 -6.63 -8.34 -7.57
C ALA A 44 -6.22 -8.31 -9.06
N ASP A 45 -7.05 -8.89 -9.89
CA ASP A 45 -7.00 -8.71 -11.33
C ASP A 45 -7.40 -7.28 -11.71
N CYS A 46 -6.97 -6.82 -12.89
CA CYS A 46 -7.29 -5.47 -13.41
C CYS A 46 -6.77 -4.33 -12.54
N VAL A 47 -5.45 -4.30 -12.30
CA VAL A 47 -4.77 -3.31 -11.44
C VAL A 47 -4.73 -1.92 -12.09
N GLU A 48 -5.26 -0.93 -11.39
CA GLU A 48 -5.16 0.50 -11.71
C GLU A 48 -4.12 1.21 -10.83
N TYR A 49 -3.97 0.76 -9.59
CA TYR A 49 -3.08 1.34 -8.59
C TYR A 49 -2.05 0.32 -8.11
N LEU A 50 -0.79 0.73 -8.08
CA LEU A 50 0.30 0.01 -7.41
C LEU A 50 0.64 0.75 -6.12
N LEU A 51 0.31 0.15 -4.98
CA LEU A 51 0.62 0.67 -3.66
C LEU A 51 1.91 0.02 -3.16
N LEU A 52 2.90 0.83 -2.84
CA LEU A 52 4.18 0.39 -2.28
C LEU A 52 4.28 0.87 -0.84
N GLN A 53 4.63 -0.01 0.09
CA GLN A 53 4.83 0.34 1.49
C GLN A 53 6.11 -0.30 2.02
N MET A 54 6.99 0.54 2.58
CA MET A 54 8.15 0.07 3.32
C MET A 54 7.68 -0.44 4.68
N THR A 55 8.13 -1.62 5.09
CA THR A 55 7.68 -2.29 6.32
C THR A 55 8.86 -2.84 7.10
N ASP A 56 8.75 -2.84 8.42
CA ASP A 56 9.58 -3.67 9.27
C ASP A 56 8.95 -5.08 9.48
N GLU A 57 9.61 -5.93 10.23
CA GLU A 57 9.11 -7.27 10.51
C GLU A 57 7.82 -7.27 11.34
N HIS A 58 7.67 -6.31 12.25
CA HIS A 58 6.48 -6.19 13.09
C HIS A 58 5.26 -5.70 12.31
N GLU A 59 5.43 -4.70 11.44
CA GLU A 59 4.37 -4.21 10.55
C GLU A 59 3.96 -5.31 9.56
N LEU A 60 4.93 -6.05 9.03
CA LEU A 60 4.66 -7.14 8.09
C LEU A 60 3.73 -8.22 8.67
N GLN A 61 3.75 -8.45 9.98
CA GLN A 61 2.83 -9.39 10.65
C GLN A 61 1.38 -8.89 10.67
N ARG A 62 1.16 -7.57 10.62
CA ARG A 62 -0.16 -6.93 10.65
C ARG A 62 -0.70 -6.59 9.26
N MET A 63 0.10 -6.78 8.23
CA MET A 63 -0.18 -6.34 6.87
C MET A 63 -1.48 -6.92 6.31
N ASP A 64 -1.83 -8.16 6.64
CA ASP A 64 -3.07 -8.79 6.16
C ASP A 64 -4.32 -7.99 6.61
N GLY A 65 -4.32 -7.49 7.86
CA GLY A 65 -5.39 -6.65 8.39
C GLY A 65 -5.45 -5.26 7.75
N GLU A 66 -4.30 -4.65 7.50
CA GLU A 66 -4.20 -3.35 6.83
C GLU A 66 -4.70 -3.43 5.39
N VAL A 67 -4.24 -4.42 4.64
CA VAL A 67 -4.68 -4.62 3.24
C VAL A 67 -6.17 -4.98 3.18
N ALA A 68 -6.69 -5.76 4.12
CA ALA A 68 -8.12 -6.04 4.20
C ALA A 68 -8.94 -4.77 4.45
N ALA A 69 -8.45 -3.85 5.28
CA ALA A 69 -9.09 -2.55 5.50
C ALA A 69 -9.07 -1.66 4.24
N ILE A 70 -7.96 -1.62 3.52
CA ILE A 70 -7.84 -0.91 2.24
C ILE A 70 -8.85 -1.49 1.22
N ALA A 71 -8.95 -2.82 1.13
CA ALA A 71 -9.83 -3.51 0.19
C ALA A 71 -11.33 -3.24 0.42
N GLN A 72 -11.72 -2.76 1.60
CA GLN A 72 -13.10 -2.32 1.86
C GLN A 72 -13.46 -1.02 1.13
N SER A 73 -12.48 -0.18 0.82
CA SER A 73 -12.70 1.15 0.25
C SER A 73 -12.06 1.34 -1.13
N ALA A 74 -11.11 0.51 -1.49
CA ALA A 74 -10.38 0.57 -2.75
C ALA A 74 -10.41 -0.77 -3.47
N HIS A 75 -10.55 -0.69 -4.79
CA HIS A 75 -10.53 -1.84 -5.69
C HIS A 75 -9.46 -1.65 -6.75
N HIS A 76 -9.15 -2.70 -7.51
CA HIS A 76 -8.21 -2.63 -8.64
C HIS A 76 -6.79 -2.19 -8.25
N PHE A 77 -6.30 -2.66 -7.11
CA PHE A 77 -4.94 -2.36 -6.65
C PHE A 77 -4.08 -3.62 -6.51
N LEU A 78 -2.77 -3.41 -6.69
CA LEU A 78 -1.73 -4.32 -6.22
C LEU A 78 -1.00 -3.62 -5.07
N PHE A 79 -0.91 -4.28 -3.92
CA PHE A 79 -0.20 -3.77 -2.75
C PHE A 79 1.08 -4.58 -2.56
N ALA A 80 2.20 -3.90 -2.41
CA ALA A 80 3.50 -4.50 -2.15
C ALA A 80 4.06 -4.02 -0.81
N ALA A 81 4.13 -4.92 0.17
CA ALA A 81 4.86 -4.71 1.41
C ALA A 81 6.32 -5.10 1.20
N ILE A 82 7.23 -4.14 1.38
CA ILE A 82 8.65 -4.25 1.07
C ILE A 82 9.44 -4.19 2.38
N PRO A 83 10.03 -5.30 2.83
CA PRO A 83 10.75 -5.34 4.10
C PRO A 83 12.02 -4.50 4.06
N VAL A 84 12.32 -3.84 5.19
CA VAL A 84 13.53 -3.03 5.39
C VAL A 84 14.25 -3.53 6.64
N GLU A 85 15.49 -3.96 6.51
CA GLU A 85 16.27 -4.49 7.63
C GLU A 85 16.84 -3.39 8.54
N SER A 86 17.44 -2.37 7.95
CA SER A 86 18.07 -1.25 8.66
C SER A 86 17.17 -0.01 8.60
N TRP A 87 16.07 -0.02 9.36
CA TRP A 87 15.00 0.98 9.30
C TRP A 87 15.51 2.43 9.30
N ASN A 88 16.29 2.79 10.34
CA ASN A 88 16.79 4.15 10.48
C ASN A 88 17.77 4.55 9.37
N ASP A 89 18.60 3.62 8.91
CA ASP A 89 19.60 3.92 7.88
C ASP A 89 18.96 4.00 6.50
N ALA A 90 18.14 3.00 6.17
CA ALA A 90 17.58 2.84 4.83
C ALA A 90 16.49 3.86 4.48
N LEU A 91 15.80 4.43 5.49
CA LEU A 91 14.66 5.32 5.25
C LEU A 91 14.95 6.79 5.59
N SER A 92 16.08 7.10 6.23
CA SER A 92 16.43 8.50 6.50
C SER A 92 17.09 9.15 5.29
N PRO A 93 16.66 10.36 4.89
CA PRO A 93 17.23 11.10 3.76
C PRO A 93 18.65 11.65 4.02
N TRP A 94 19.04 11.79 5.29
CA TRP A 94 20.33 12.32 5.74
C TRP A 94 20.78 11.66 7.03
N GLU A 95 22.09 11.72 7.29
CA GLU A 95 22.64 11.31 8.56
C GLU A 95 22.17 12.24 9.69
N ALA A 96 21.78 11.64 10.83
CA ALA A 96 21.44 12.38 12.04
C ALA A 96 21.74 11.54 13.28
N PRO A 97 22.08 12.19 14.42
CA PRO A 97 22.23 11.49 15.68
C PRO A 97 20.88 10.88 16.12
N ALA A 98 20.96 9.92 17.04
CA ALA A 98 19.76 9.33 17.63
C ALA A 98 18.89 10.40 18.31
N VAL A 99 17.61 10.45 17.96
CA VAL A 99 16.61 11.27 18.65
C VAL A 99 16.11 10.52 19.89
N TRP A 100 15.97 9.20 19.76
CA TRP A 100 15.56 8.29 20.83
C TRP A 100 16.48 7.07 20.86
N GLY A 101 16.81 6.58 22.04
CA GLY A 101 17.66 5.40 22.17
C GLY A 101 19.12 5.67 21.80
N LYS A 102 19.78 4.70 21.15
CA LYS A 102 21.21 4.75 20.81
C LYS A 102 21.51 4.72 19.32
N GLN A 103 20.52 4.37 18.50
CA GLN A 103 20.68 4.21 17.05
C GLN A 103 20.38 5.54 16.35
N GLY A 104 21.36 6.05 15.63
CA GLY A 104 21.20 7.20 14.75
C GLY A 104 20.55 6.86 13.43
N PHE A 105 20.61 7.78 12.50
CA PHE A 105 20.06 7.68 11.14
C PHE A 105 21.19 7.70 10.12
N GLY A 106 21.20 6.78 9.16
CA GLY A 106 22.34 6.57 8.26
C GLY A 106 22.28 7.37 6.96
N GLY A 107 21.13 7.94 6.59
CA GLY A 107 21.01 8.77 5.39
C GLY A 107 21.01 8.01 4.06
N ASN A 108 20.63 6.72 4.06
CA ASN A 108 20.69 5.86 2.86
C ASN A 108 19.35 5.79 2.10
N ALA A 109 18.43 6.74 2.29
CA ALA A 109 17.12 6.76 1.62
C ALA A 109 17.24 6.75 0.09
N MET A 110 18.30 7.33 -0.47
CA MET A 110 18.52 7.34 -1.92
C MET A 110 18.73 5.93 -2.49
N ASP A 111 19.43 5.04 -1.76
CA ASP A 111 19.65 3.67 -2.20
C ASP A 111 18.35 2.86 -2.12
N THR A 112 17.52 3.14 -1.10
CA THR A 112 16.17 2.58 -1.01
C THR A 112 15.28 3.06 -2.16
N LEU A 113 15.34 4.35 -2.52
CA LEU A 113 14.59 4.89 -3.65
C LEU A 113 15.04 4.24 -4.97
N ARG A 114 16.35 4.07 -5.19
CA ARG A 114 16.87 3.37 -6.37
C ARG A 114 16.39 1.93 -6.41
N PHE A 115 16.42 1.21 -5.30
CA PHE A 115 15.88 -0.15 -5.23
C PHE A 115 14.42 -0.21 -5.64
N LEU A 116 13.59 0.74 -5.18
CA LEU A 116 12.19 0.83 -5.58
C LEU A 116 12.04 1.08 -7.09
N THR A 117 12.76 2.06 -7.63
CA THR A 117 12.59 2.51 -9.01
C THR A 117 13.23 1.57 -10.04
N GLU A 118 14.36 0.95 -9.70
CA GLU A 118 15.13 0.14 -10.63
C GLU A 118 14.84 -1.36 -10.52
N GLN A 119 14.37 -1.84 -9.37
CA GLN A 119 14.12 -3.26 -9.17
C GLN A 119 12.66 -3.58 -8.83
N VAL A 120 12.07 -2.95 -7.79
CA VAL A 120 10.73 -3.31 -7.30
C VAL A 120 9.67 -3.03 -8.36
N ILE A 121 9.57 -1.79 -8.80
CA ILE A 121 8.53 -1.36 -9.74
C ILE A 121 8.62 -2.12 -11.08
N PRO A 122 9.80 -2.24 -11.72
CA PRO A 122 9.92 -3.01 -12.96
C PRO A 122 9.56 -4.50 -12.79
N THR A 123 10.01 -5.12 -11.70
CA THR A 123 9.70 -6.53 -11.41
C THR A 123 8.21 -6.75 -11.22
N LEU A 124 7.53 -5.87 -10.46
CA LEU A 124 6.10 -5.97 -10.24
C LEU A 124 5.31 -5.73 -11.53
N LYS A 125 5.68 -4.71 -12.32
CA LYS A 125 5.07 -4.45 -13.62
C LYS A 125 5.15 -5.67 -14.53
N GLN A 126 6.32 -6.27 -14.66
CA GLN A 126 6.52 -7.45 -15.49
C GLN A 126 5.78 -8.68 -14.95
N ARG A 127 5.94 -8.98 -13.66
CA ARG A 127 5.43 -10.21 -13.06
C ARG A 127 3.91 -10.28 -12.99
N PHE A 128 3.27 -9.13 -12.81
CA PHE A 128 1.81 -9.00 -12.70
C PHE A 128 1.16 -8.39 -13.94
N ALA A 129 1.92 -8.24 -15.03
CA ALA A 129 1.46 -7.65 -16.29
C ALA A 129 0.72 -6.31 -16.07
N LEU A 130 1.27 -5.44 -15.22
CA LEU A 130 0.65 -4.16 -14.91
C LEU A 130 0.68 -3.24 -16.13
N PRO A 131 -0.34 -2.38 -16.33
CA PRO A 131 -0.35 -1.43 -17.42
C PRO A 131 0.78 -0.39 -17.26
N GLU A 132 1.30 0.13 -18.39
CA GLU A 132 2.37 1.13 -18.36
C GLU A 132 2.00 2.39 -17.57
N ASN A 133 0.73 2.77 -17.64
CA ASN A 133 0.18 3.94 -16.95
C ASN A 133 -0.39 3.64 -15.56
N VAL A 134 -0.02 2.51 -14.94
CA VAL A 134 -0.42 2.19 -13.57
C VAL A 134 -0.03 3.35 -12.63
N LYS A 135 -0.96 3.76 -11.80
CA LYS A 135 -0.75 4.84 -10.83
C LYS A 135 -0.02 4.30 -9.60
N ILE A 136 1.20 4.79 -9.37
CA ILE A 136 2.05 4.31 -8.28
C ILE A 136 1.87 5.22 -7.06
N ILE A 137 1.48 4.63 -5.94
CA ILE A 137 1.34 5.32 -4.64
C ILE A 137 2.40 4.76 -3.70
N LEU A 138 3.21 5.63 -3.12
CA LEU A 138 4.18 5.26 -2.09
C LEU A 138 3.62 5.64 -0.72
N GLY A 139 3.54 4.65 0.17
CA GLY A 139 3.02 4.82 1.51
C GLY A 139 4.03 4.43 2.59
N GLY A 140 3.72 4.84 3.82
CA GLY A 140 4.48 4.45 4.99
C GLY A 140 4.01 5.13 6.27
N TYR A 141 4.35 4.50 7.38
CA TYR A 141 4.11 5.01 8.72
C TYR A 141 5.42 5.49 9.35
N SER A 142 5.38 6.55 10.17
CA SER A 142 6.53 7.09 10.88
C SER A 142 7.68 7.43 9.89
N LEU A 143 8.89 6.92 10.09
CA LEU A 143 10.04 7.17 9.22
C LEU A 143 9.82 6.72 7.76
N ALA A 144 9.02 5.67 7.52
CA ALA A 144 8.61 5.30 6.16
C ALA A 144 7.67 6.35 5.54
N GLY A 145 6.83 7.03 6.33
CA GLY A 145 6.05 8.18 5.90
C GLY A 145 6.94 9.38 5.52
N LEU A 146 7.95 9.69 6.34
CA LEU A 146 8.96 10.71 6.00
C LEU A 146 9.72 10.35 4.72
N PHE A 147 10.15 9.11 4.58
CA PHE A 147 10.78 8.60 3.36
C PHE A 147 9.90 8.81 2.13
N ALA A 148 8.60 8.48 2.22
CA ALA A 148 7.67 8.63 1.10
C ALA A 148 7.50 10.10 0.69
N LEU A 149 7.37 11.03 1.65
CA LEU A 149 7.33 12.48 1.39
C LEU A 149 8.62 12.96 0.74
N TRP A 150 9.78 12.58 1.27
CA TRP A 150 11.05 12.95 0.69
C TRP A 150 11.23 12.37 -0.72
N ALA A 151 10.89 11.09 -0.94
CA ALA A 151 11.01 10.44 -2.23
C ALA A 151 10.20 11.16 -3.32
N SER A 152 9.02 11.73 -2.98
CA SER A 152 8.23 12.52 -3.93
C SER A 152 8.90 13.81 -4.38
N THR A 153 9.90 14.30 -3.65
CA THR A 153 10.71 15.47 -4.08
C THR A 153 11.89 15.08 -4.96
N GLN A 154 12.21 13.79 -5.08
CA GLN A 154 13.34 13.28 -5.85
C GLN A 154 12.93 12.77 -7.24
N THR A 155 11.65 12.44 -7.45
CA THR A 155 11.15 11.88 -8.71
C THR A 155 9.65 12.14 -8.88
N ASP A 156 9.22 12.31 -10.13
CA ASP A 156 7.79 12.48 -10.51
C ASP A 156 7.09 11.11 -10.76
N LEU A 157 7.74 10.00 -10.39
CA LEU A 157 7.22 8.66 -10.65
C LEU A 157 5.95 8.35 -9.85
N PHE A 158 5.82 8.94 -8.66
CA PHE A 158 4.72 8.64 -7.75
C PHE A 158 3.50 9.50 -8.06
N TYR A 159 2.38 8.85 -8.40
CA TYR A 159 1.08 9.50 -8.58
C TYR A 159 0.55 10.10 -7.27
N GLY A 160 0.87 9.47 -6.14
CA GLY A 160 0.42 9.93 -4.82
C GLY A 160 1.29 9.40 -3.68
N ILE A 161 1.16 10.06 -2.54
CA ILE A 161 1.86 9.71 -1.31
C ILE A 161 0.84 9.48 -0.18
N ALA A 162 0.99 8.37 0.54
CA ALA A 162 0.19 8.03 1.71
C ALA A 162 1.07 7.99 2.96
N ALA A 163 1.45 9.17 3.47
CA ALA A 163 2.30 9.30 4.65
C ALA A 163 1.45 9.37 5.92
N ALA A 164 1.66 8.45 6.86
CA ALA A 164 1.01 8.43 8.16
C ALA A 164 2.03 8.73 9.26
N SER A 165 1.75 9.75 10.08
CA SER A 165 2.60 10.18 11.22
C SER A 165 4.09 10.31 10.86
N PRO A 166 4.43 11.04 9.79
CA PRO A 166 5.79 11.15 9.27
C PRO A 166 6.72 11.93 10.19
#